data_695ca8b378a9cb0e6c8fec79c85080fe
#
_entry.id   695ca8b378a9cb0e6c8fec79c85080fe
#
_cell.length_a   1.000
_cell.length_b   1.000
_cell.length_c   1.000
_cell.angle_alpha   90.00
_cell.angle_beta   90.00
_cell.angle_gamma   90.00
#
_symmetry.space_group_name_H-M   'P 1'
#
loop_
_entity.id
_entity.type
_entity.pdbx_description
1 polymer ?
#
loop_
_entity_poly.entity_id
_entity_poly.type
_entity_poly.pdbx_seq_one_letter_code
_entity_poly.pdbx_strand_id
1 'polypeptide(L)'
;SNSFVENMVGGLERSFDFNQPGYNSMFGVPYGLPKHPDKMVTGVAIGQNTYARSGSVMLGTHNYKGALGDVTVDSADVRSHNLLPFATELGANSYSHGLFSSVTGAYSIISSNYGSNSSAASKNFGATITGSLNSIESATSSSNYSGVANSIVGTANRTANSNGSLIFGAGNEITNSITSISAPSGNSTSAKDLADTLRAAVKRSKSGGATLAIGGGNKADYTQKTSIIGVNNTVTGTSGSPSTYNSITGYNNTATNINHVSVIGSENNVTNTNGAVVFGDKRTLTGADGSVVIGSSQAGT
;
A
#
# COMPACT_ATOMS: atom_id res chain seq x y z
N SER A 1 22.88 -6.04 -21.53
CA SER A 1 21.92 -5.63 -20.50
C SER A 1 21.05 -4.51 -21.06
N ASN A 2 19.76 -4.58 -20.79
CA ASN A 2 18.79 -3.59 -21.25
C ASN A 2 18.38 -2.70 -20.04
N SER A 3 19.32 -1.92 -19.57
CA SER A 3 19.01 -0.88 -18.59
C SER A 3 18.64 0.41 -19.30
N PHE A 4 17.61 1.06 -18.84
CA PHE A 4 17.11 2.27 -19.44
C PHE A 4 16.75 3.31 -18.37
N VAL A 5 17.26 4.50 -18.54
CA VAL A 5 16.91 5.65 -17.69
C VAL A 5 16.12 6.65 -18.55
N GLU A 6 14.82 6.59 -18.47
CA GLU A 6 13.94 7.42 -19.31
C GLU A 6 14.26 8.91 -19.17
N ASN A 7 14.69 9.31 -18.02
CA ASN A 7 15.02 10.68 -17.74
C ASN A 7 16.22 11.25 -18.47
N MET A 8 17.20 10.40 -18.73
CA MET A 8 18.40 10.87 -19.41
C MET A 8 18.18 11.03 -20.91
N VAL A 9 17.33 10.21 -21.48
CA VAL A 9 17.06 10.27 -22.92
C VAL A 9 15.77 11.03 -23.19
N GLY A 10 14.67 10.58 -22.68
CA GLY A 10 13.39 11.26 -22.87
C GLY A 10 13.23 12.50 -21.98
N GLY A 11 13.92 12.55 -20.86
CA GLY A 11 13.91 13.71 -19.97
C GLY A 11 14.79 14.86 -20.44
N LEU A 12 15.89 14.59 -21.11
CA LEU A 12 16.66 15.63 -21.77
C LEU A 12 15.95 16.16 -22.99
N GLU A 13 15.43 15.28 -23.82
CA GLU A 13 14.63 15.68 -24.98
C GLU A 13 13.38 16.44 -24.55
N ARG A 14 12.70 15.98 -23.54
CA ARG A 14 11.52 16.67 -22.98
C ARG A 14 11.89 17.84 -22.08
N SER A 15 13.04 17.83 -21.46
CA SER A 15 13.48 18.98 -20.71
C SER A 15 13.98 20.10 -21.59
N PHE A 16 14.06 19.89 -22.86
CA PHE A 16 14.16 20.96 -23.85
C PHE A 16 12.79 21.42 -24.35
N ASP A 17 11.74 20.63 -24.17
CA ASP A 17 10.36 21.04 -24.40
C ASP A 17 9.66 21.33 -23.08
N PHE A 18 9.99 22.45 -22.53
CA PHE A 18 9.58 22.87 -21.19
C PHE A 18 8.16 23.40 -21.09
N ASN A 19 7.38 23.22 -22.12
CA ASN A 19 5.99 23.67 -22.15
C ASN A 19 5.00 22.62 -21.63
N GLN A 20 5.46 21.60 -20.92
CA GLN A 20 4.59 20.60 -20.30
C GLN A 20 4.12 21.10 -18.93
N PRO A 21 2.90 21.63 -18.82
CA PRO A 21 2.39 22.08 -17.53
C PRO A 21 2.25 20.92 -16.55
N GLY A 22 2.65 21.09 -15.32
CA GLY A 22 2.40 20.15 -14.23
C GLY A 22 3.56 19.26 -13.82
N TYR A 23 4.48 18.91 -14.70
CA TYR A 23 5.63 18.10 -14.33
C TYR A 23 6.58 18.83 -13.39
N ASN A 24 6.87 20.08 -13.70
CA ASN A 24 7.82 20.89 -12.95
C ASN A 24 7.24 21.45 -11.64
N SER A 25 5.95 21.73 -11.60
CA SER A 25 5.30 22.17 -10.39
C SER A 25 5.20 21.09 -9.33
N MET A 26 5.11 19.83 -9.75
CA MET A 26 5.00 18.69 -8.83
C MET A 26 6.33 18.33 -8.18
N PHE A 27 7.46 18.60 -8.83
CA PHE A 27 8.77 18.14 -8.35
C PHE A 27 9.81 19.22 -8.17
N GLY A 28 9.41 20.47 -8.24
CA GLY A 28 10.31 21.61 -8.06
C GLY A 28 11.43 21.71 -9.10
N VAL A 29 11.28 21.04 -10.24
CA VAL A 29 12.24 21.13 -11.34
C VAL A 29 12.00 22.44 -12.09
N PRO A 30 13.02 23.25 -12.33
CA PRO A 30 12.83 24.54 -13.01
C PRO A 30 12.27 24.37 -14.41
N TYR A 31 11.29 25.19 -14.74
CA TYR A 31 10.80 25.34 -16.10
C TYR A 31 11.88 26.00 -16.96
N GLY A 32 12.16 25.46 -18.11
CA GLY A 32 13.09 26.05 -19.04
C GLY A 32 14.34 25.20 -19.27
N LEU A 33 15.14 25.57 -20.25
CA LEU A 33 16.44 24.94 -20.48
C LEU A 33 17.23 24.86 -19.17
N PRO A 34 17.85 23.71 -18.86
CA PRO A 34 18.61 23.57 -17.63
C PRO A 34 19.76 24.53 -17.62
N LYS A 35 19.52 25.71 -17.07
CA LYS A 35 20.58 26.67 -16.79
C LYS A 35 21.50 26.17 -15.67
N HIS A 36 21.03 25.16 -14.95
CA HIS A 36 21.71 24.54 -13.83
C HIS A 36 21.58 23.02 -13.92
N PRO A 37 22.42 22.32 -14.70
CA PRO A 37 22.42 20.87 -14.81
C PRO A 37 22.61 20.17 -13.45
N ASP A 38 23.28 20.81 -12.52
CA ASP A 38 23.49 20.38 -11.14
C ASP A 38 22.19 20.24 -10.33
N LYS A 39 21.11 20.85 -10.78
CA LYS A 39 19.77 20.75 -10.17
C LYS A 39 18.88 19.72 -10.84
N MET A 40 19.35 19.07 -11.88
CA MET A 40 18.59 18.02 -12.55
C MET A 40 18.70 16.72 -11.75
N VAL A 41 17.55 16.16 -11.41
CA VAL A 41 17.49 14.86 -10.78
C VAL A 41 17.31 13.80 -11.84
N THR A 42 18.28 12.91 -11.97
CA THR A 42 18.26 11.79 -12.90
C THR A 42 17.93 10.47 -12.17
N GLY A 43 17.54 9.46 -12.94
CA GLY A 43 17.33 8.12 -12.43
C GLY A 43 18.59 7.26 -12.51
N VAL A 44 18.58 6.15 -11.80
CA VAL A 44 19.59 5.10 -11.89
C VAL A 44 18.90 3.79 -12.24
N ALA A 45 19.33 3.14 -13.32
CA ALA A 45 18.86 1.80 -13.69
C ALA A 45 20.06 0.90 -13.96
N ILE A 46 20.17 -0.18 -13.21
CA ILE A 46 21.25 -1.17 -13.34
C ILE A 46 20.64 -2.58 -13.37
N GLY A 47 20.89 -3.29 -14.44
CA GLY A 47 20.45 -4.67 -14.61
C GLY A 47 19.78 -4.92 -15.95
N GLN A 48 19.24 -6.11 -16.13
CA GLN A 48 18.56 -6.50 -17.36
C GLN A 48 17.09 -6.09 -17.32
N ASN A 49 16.63 -5.44 -18.40
CA ASN A 49 15.24 -4.97 -18.51
C ASN A 49 14.81 -4.13 -17.29
N THR A 50 15.63 -3.14 -16.97
CA THR A 50 15.41 -2.26 -15.82
C THR A 50 15.19 -0.85 -16.29
N TYR A 51 14.17 -0.19 -15.75
CA TYR A 51 13.74 1.15 -16.15
C TYR A 51 13.63 2.07 -14.93
N ALA A 52 14.17 3.26 -15.04
CA ALA A 52 14.07 4.27 -13.99
C ALA A 52 13.64 5.63 -14.55
N ARG A 53 13.00 6.40 -13.72
CA ARG A 53 12.61 7.78 -13.99
C ARG A 53 13.30 8.73 -13.00
N SER A 54 13.05 10.03 -13.13
CA SER A 54 13.70 11.08 -12.30
C SER A 54 13.74 10.72 -10.82
N GLY A 55 14.92 10.76 -10.24
CA GLY A 55 15.13 10.47 -8.83
C GLY A 55 14.83 9.03 -8.41
N SER A 56 14.52 8.16 -9.35
CA SER A 56 14.26 6.75 -9.07
C SER A 56 15.54 5.93 -9.14
N VAL A 57 15.62 4.90 -8.32
CA VAL A 57 16.73 3.95 -8.29
C VAL A 57 16.16 2.55 -8.49
N MET A 58 16.53 1.91 -9.59
CA MET A 58 16.08 0.57 -9.98
C MET A 58 17.28 -0.33 -10.21
N LEU A 59 17.45 -1.31 -9.34
CA LEU A 59 18.56 -2.27 -9.39
C LEU A 59 18.02 -3.69 -9.45
N GLY A 60 18.39 -4.45 -10.47
CA GLY A 60 18.02 -5.86 -10.58
C GLY A 60 17.64 -6.28 -11.98
N THR A 61 16.61 -7.09 -12.13
CA THR A 61 16.16 -7.60 -13.42
C THR A 61 14.65 -7.50 -13.56
N HIS A 62 14.19 -7.08 -14.75
CA HIS A 62 12.77 -7.02 -15.09
C HIS A 62 11.95 -6.19 -14.09
N ASN A 63 12.40 -4.95 -13.87
CA ASN A 63 11.82 -4.05 -12.88
C ASN A 63 10.90 -3.04 -13.57
N TYR A 64 9.83 -3.52 -14.16
CA TYR A 64 8.81 -2.70 -14.80
C TYR A 64 7.42 -3.33 -14.70
N LYS A 65 6.43 -2.55 -15.07
CA LYS A 65 5.03 -2.94 -14.94
C LYS A 65 4.71 -4.27 -15.65
N GLY A 66 4.00 -5.11 -14.95
CA GLY A 66 3.46 -6.36 -15.42
C GLY A 66 2.62 -7.02 -14.34
N ALA A 67 1.94 -8.08 -14.66
CA ALA A 67 1.37 -8.94 -13.65
C ALA A 67 2.49 -9.59 -12.83
N LEU A 68 2.20 -9.94 -11.60
CA LEU A 68 3.19 -10.59 -10.74
C LEU A 68 3.73 -11.87 -11.42
N GLY A 69 5.04 -11.87 -11.69
CA GLY A 69 5.67 -12.95 -12.42
C GLY A 69 5.53 -12.88 -13.96
N ASP A 70 4.88 -11.88 -14.49
CA ASP A 70 4.79 -11.69 -15.94
C ASP A 70 6.11 -11.16 -16.48
N VAL A 71 6.72 -11.92 -17.38
CA VAL A 71 7.98 -11.57 -18.03
C VAL A 71 7.79 -11.11 -19.49
N THR A 72 6.55 -10.96 -19.92
CA THR A 72 6.20 -10.70 -21.32
C THR A 72 5.71 -9.28 -21.60
N VAL A 73 5.92 -8.37 -20.67
CA VAL A 73 5.45 -6.98 -20.83
C VAL A 73 6.15 -6.31 -22.01
N ASP A 74 5.36 -5.75 -22.90
CA ASP A 74 5.86 -4.99 -24.04
C ASP A 74 6.61 -3.73 -23.56
N SER A 75 7.76 -3.47 -24.16
CA SER A 75 8.55 -2.27 -23.88
C SER A 75 7.81 -0.96 -24.19
N ALA A 76 6.82 -0.98 -25.08
CA ALA A 76 5.95 0.16 -25.33
C ALA A 76 5.07 0.47 -24.12
N ASP A 77 4.61 -0.54 -23.41
CA ASP A 77 3.84 -0.38 -22.19
C ASP A 77 4.65 0.27 -21.08
N VAL A 78 5.89 -0.07 -20.93
CA VAL A 78 6.77 0.53 -19.93
C VAL A 78 6.95 2.03 -20.17
N ARG A 79 7.11 2.45 -21.39
CA ARG A 79 7.28 3.85 -21.75
C ARG A 79 6.00 4.68 -21.60
N SER A 80 4.87 4.11 -21.94
CA SER A 80 3.59 4.81 -21.94
C SER A 80 2.92 4.83 -20.57
N HIS A 81 3.29 3.94 -19.66
CA HIS A 81 2.55 3.68 -18.44
C HIS A 81 3.23 4.18 -17.17
N ASN A 82 3.65 5.43 -17.21
CA ASN A 82 3.80 6.25 -16.02
C ASN A 82 4.65 5.66 -14.91
N LEU A 83 5.90 5.36 -15.24
CA LEU A 83 6.89 5.29 -14.18
C LEU A 83 6.81 6.60 -13.38
N LEU A 84 6.66 6.51 -12.09
CA LEU A 84 6.64 7.68 -11.24
C LEU A 84 8.05 7.99 -10.75
N PRO A 85 8.40 9.25 -10.60
CA PRO A 85 9.70 9.63 -10.07
C PRO A 85 9.81 9.34 -8.57
N PHE A 86 11.04 9.35 -8.07
CA PHE A 86 11.37 9.11 -6.66
C PHE A 86 10.88 7.76 -6.13
N ALA A 87 10.88 6.75 -6.97
CA ALA A 87 10.63 5.37 -6.57
C ALA A 87 11.96 4.62 -6.45
N THR A 88 12.01 3.68 -5.53
CA THR A 88 13.19 2.82 -5.31
C THR A 88 12.81 1.37 -5.43
N GLU A 89 13.62 0.60 -6.13
CA GLU A 89 13.44 -0.83 -6.24
C GLU A 89 14.79 -1.55 -6.26
N LEU A 90 14.86 -2.61 -5.48
CA LEU A 90 15.98 -3.55 -5.47
C LEU A 90 15.41 -4.98 -5.51
N GLY A 91 15.54 -5.65 -6.66
CA GLY A 91 15.05 -7.01 -6.77
C GLY A 91 14.86 -7.49 -8.21
N ALA A 92 14.06 -8.53 -8.35
CA ALA A 92 13.76 -9.13 -9.65
C ALA A 92 12.24 -9.30 -9.82
N ASN A 93 11.77 -9.08 -11.03
CA ASN A 93 10.34 -9.14 -11.37
C ASN A 93 9.48 -8.36 -10.38
N SER A 94 9.92 -7.18 -10.02
CA SER A 94 9.26 -6.32 -9.05
C SER A 94 8.92 -4.98 -9.69
N TYR A 95 7.98 -4.25 -9.10
CA TYR A 95 7.55 -2.96 -9.63
C TYR A 95 7.11 -2.00 -8.54
N SER A 96 7.68 -0.81 -8.54
CA SER A 96 7.42 0.22 -7.53
C SER A 96 6.75 1.43 -8.18
N HIS A 97 5.43 1.46 -8.22
CA HIS A 97 4.64 2.50 -8.87
C HIS A 97 3.93 3.41 -7.86
N GLY A 98 4.67 4.26 -7.26
CA GLY A 98 4.19 5.31 -6.37
C GLY A 98 5.26 6.36 -6.14
N LEU A 99 4.85 7.61 -5.93
CA LEU A 99 5.78 8.64 -5.49
C LEU A 99 6.35 8.28 -4.13
N PHE A 100 7.65 8.34 -3.99
CA PHE A 100 8.35 7.96 -2.75
C PHE A 100 8.03 6.53 -2.30
N SER A 101 7.69 5.65 -3.23
CA SER A 101 7.49 4.23 -2.94
C SER A 101 8.80 3.47 -2.99
N SER A 102 8.86 2.34 -2.28
CA SER A 102 10.02 1.46 -2.33
C SER A 102 9.65 -0.01 -2.27
N VAL A 103 10.38 -0.82 -3.05
CA VAL A 103 10.30 -2.28 -3.04
C VAL A 103 11.71 -2.83 -2.89
N THR A 104 11.88 -3.70 -1.91
CA THR A 104 13.09 -4.54 -1.78
C THR A 104 12.66 -6.00 -1.72
N GLY A 105 13.01 -6.78 -2.73
CA GLY A 105 12.66 -8.20 -2.82
C GLY A 105 12.32 -8.63 -4.25
N ALA A 106 11.90 -9.86 -4.41
CA ALA A 106 11.53 -10.43 -5.70
C ALA A 106 10.03 -10.68 -5.82
N TYR A 107 9.50 -10.50 -7.02
CA TYR A 107 8.07 -10.72 -7.30
C TYR A 107 7.17 -9.93 -6.35
N SER A 108 7.54 -8.70 -6.04
CA SER A 108 6.74 -7.79 -5.22
C SER A 108 6.33 -6.58 -6.03
N ILE A 109 5.07 -6.16 -5.89
CA ILE A 109 4.50 -5.11 -6.75
C ILE A 109 3.79 -4.05 -5.92
N ILE A 110 4.14 -2.80 -6.19
CA ILE A 110 3.31 -1.64 -5.87
C ILE A 110 2.74 -1.13 -7.18
N SER A 111 1.44 -1.28 -7.37
CA SER A 111 0.78 -0.90 -8.63
C SER A 111 -0.49 -0.10 -8.40
N SER A 112 -0.69 0.90 -9.23
CA SER A 112 -1.95 1.66 -9.22
C SER A 112 -3.15 0.85 -9.70
N ASN A 113 -2.89 -0.18 -10.48
CA ASN A 113 -3.85 -1.18 -10.89
C ASN A 113 -3.13 -2.27 -11.68
N TYR A 114 -3.39 -3.53 -11.39
CA TYR A 114 -2.95 -4.62 -12.26
C TYR A 114 -3.54 -4.45 -13.66
N GLY A 115 -2.67 -4.28 -14.65
CA GLY A 115 -3.07 -4.16 -16.04
C GLY A 115 -3.68 -2.82 -16.47
N SER A 116 -3.82 -1.83 -15.61
CA SER A 116 -4.33 -0.51 -15.98
C SER A 116 -3.22 0.53 -16.11
N ASN A 117 -3.43 1.43 -17.03
CA ASN A 117 -2.50 2.49 -17.37
C ASN A 117 -2.72 3.80 -16.61
N SER A 118 -3.83 3.90 -15.89
CA SER A 118 -4.14 5.12 -15.16
C SER A 118 -3.58 5.08 -13.75
N SER A 119 -2.69 6.00 -13.46
CA SER A 119 -2.27 6.25 -12.09
C SER A 119 -2.48 7.72 -11.76
N ALA A 120 -3.23 7.97 -10.72
CA ALA A 120 -3.15 9.28 -10.09
C ALA A 120 -1.84 9.37 -9.31
N ALA A 121 -1.15 10.50 -9.39
CA ALA A 121 0.11 10.70 -8.66
C ALA A 121 -0.04 10.56 -7.13
N SER A 122 -1.26 10.66 -6.63
CA SER A 122 -1.59 10.46 -5.21
C SER A 122 -1.74 9.01 -4.79
N LYS A 123 -1.88 8.07 -5.75
CA LYS A 123 -1.96 6.64 -5.41
C LYS A 123 -0.58 6.12 -5.00
N ASN A 124 -0.57 5.21 -4.04
CA ASN A 124 0.64 4.54 -3.56
C ASN A 124 1.74 5.49 -3.03
N PHE A 125 1.41 6.73 -2.72
CA PHE A 125 2.38 7.68 -2.18
C PHE A 125 2.98 7.14 -0.88
N GLY A 126 4.30 6.99 -0.85
CA GLY A 126 5.01 6.46 0.32
C GLY A 126 4.74 5.00 0.64
N ALA A 127 4.22 4.22 -0.31
CA ALA A 127 4.02 2.79 -0.12
C ALA A 127 5.36 2.04 -0.09
N THR A 128 5.48 1.04 0.79
CA THR A 128 6.74 0.33 1.02
C THR A 128 6.52 -1.17 1.12
N ILE A 129 7.34 -1.94 0.41
CA ILE A 129 7.43 -3.39 0.54
C ILE A 129 8.87 -3.79 0.84
N THR A 130 9.06 -4.60 1.87
CA THR A 130 10.29 -5.34 2.11
C THR A 130 9.97 -6.82 2.19
N GLY A 131 10.46 -7.58 1.22
CA GLY A 131 10.20 -9.02 1.10
C GLY A 131 9.73 -9.41 -0.30
N SER A 132 9.33 -10.67 -0.45
CA SER A 132 9.00 -11.23 -1.76
C SER A 132 7.56 -11.71 -1.84
N LEU A 133 7.02 -11.76 -3.07
CA LEU A 133 5.66 -12.20 -3.34
C LEU A 133 4.59 -11.34 -2.66
N ASN A 134 4.88 -10.08 -2.41
CA ASN A 134 3.93 -9.14 -1.81
C ASN A 134 3.34 -8.20 -2.84
N SER A 135 2.14 -7.70 -2.58
CA SER A 135 1.54 -6.69 -3.44
C SER A 135 0.79 -5.59 -2.66
N ILE A 136 0.97 -4.35 -3.12
CA ILE A 136 0.13 -3.22 -2.77
C ILE A 136 -0.59 -2.80 -4.05
N GLU A 137 -1.90 -3.01 -4.07
CA GLU A 137 -2.72 -2.82 -5.27
C GLU A 137 -3.78 -1.74 -5.05
N SER A 138 -4.03 -0.98 -6.10
CA SER A 138 -5.17 -0.08 -6.16
C SER A 138 -6.19 -0.64 -7.13
N ALA A 139 -7.45 -0.74 -6.73
CA ALA A 139 -8.52 -1.15 -7.63
C ALA A 139 -8.78 -0.07 -8.71
N THR A 140 -9.31 -0.47 -9.86
CA THR A 140 -9.62 0.43 -10.97
C THR A 140 -10.50 1.60 -10.59
N SER A 141 -11.51 1.34 -9.77
CA SER A 141 -12.46 2.32 -9.28
C SER A 141 -12.09 2.90 -7.92
N SER A 142 -10.87 2.61 -7.44
CA SER A 142 -10.46 3.04 -6.12
C SER A 142 -10.25 4.55 -6.06
N SER A 143 -10.36 5.09 -4.87
CA SER A 143 -10.05 6.48 -4.60
C SER A 143 -8.59 6.79 -4.93
N ASN A 144 -8.30 8.06 -5.17
CA ASN A 144 -6.94 8.55 -5.39
C ASN A 144 -6.01 8.33 -4.17
N TYR A 145 -6.55 7.91 -3.05
CA TYR A 145 -5.78 7.68 -1.82
C TYR A 145 -5.35 6.22 -1.62
N SER A 146 -5.76 5.33 -2.53
CA SER A 146 -5.43 3.91 -2.42
C SER A 146 -3.92 3.69 -2.43
N GLY A 147 -3.45 2.85 -1.54
CA GLY A 147 -2.05 2.50 -1.36
C GLY A 147 -1.22 3.52 -0.57
N VAL A 148 -1.74 4.71 -0.29
CA VAL A 148 -0.99 5.76 0.40
C VAL A 148 -0.55 5.28 1.79
N ALA A 149 0.76 5.39 2.05
CA ALA A 149 1.40 5.03 3.31
C ALA A 149 1.16 3.57 3.76
N ASN A 150 0.89 2.67 2.83
CA ASN A 150 0.86 1.24 3.14
C ASN A 150 2.27 0.69 3.30
N SER A 151 2.46 -0.19 4.26
CA SER A 151 3.72 -0.87 4.51
C SER A 151 3.52 -2.36 4.64
N ILE A 152 4.32 -3.13 3.91
CA ILE A 152 4.35 -4.60 3.99
C ILE A 152 5.79 -5.05 4.27
N VAL A 153 5.94 -5.89 5.28
CA VAL A 153 7.18 -6.62 5.56
C VAL A 153 6.87 -8.10 5.65
N GLY A 154 7.49 -8.91 4.80
CA GLY A 154 7.32 -10.36 4.85
C GLY A 154 7.12 -11.00 3.48
N THR A 155 6.28 -12.02 3.41
CA THR A 155 6.11 -12.85 2.22
C THR A 155 4.65 -13.15 1.93
N ALA A 156 4.27 -13.07 0.66
CA ALA A 156 2.92 -13.42 0.19
C ALA A 156 1.80 -12.63 0.87
N ASN A 157 2.05 -11.36 1.20
CA ASN A 157 1.04 -10.47 1.75
C ASN A 157 0.46 -9.57 0.67
N ARG A 158 -0.75 -9.12 0.90
CA ARG A 158 -1.47 -8.28 -0.05
C ARG A 158 -2.25 -7.17 0.64
N THR A 159 -2.16 -5.95 0.10
CA THR A 159 -3.17 -4.91 0.34
C THR A 159 -3.81 -4.52 -0.97
N ALA A 160 -5.12 -4.30 -0.97
CA ALA A 160 -5.84 -3.80 -2.13
C ALA A 160 -6.89 -2.77 -1.71
N ASN A 161 -6.92 -1.64 -2.38
CA ASN A 161 -7.83 -0.56 -2.07
C ASN A 161 -7.83 -0.21 -0.57
N SER A 162 -6.64 -0.04 -0.02
CA SER A 162 -6.45 0.32 1.39
C SER A 162 -5.41 1.41 1.53
N ASN A 163 -5.37 2.10 2.66
CA ASN A 163 -4.37 3.11 2.94
C ASN A 163 -4.06 3.20 4.44
N GLY A 164 -2.86 3.70 4.75
CA GLY A 164 -2.37 3.73 6.12
C GLY A 164 -2.29 2.35 6.78
N SER A 165 -2.21 1.29 5.98
CA SER A 165 -2.25 -0.09 6.45
C SER A 165 -0.85 -0.66 6.65
N LEU A 166 -0.72 -1.54 7.62
CA LEU A 166 0.53 -2.23 7.93
C LEU A 166 0.31 -3.74 7.94
N ILE A 167 1.17 -4.45 7.21
CA ILE A 167 1.28 -5.91 7.30
C ILE A 167 2.70 -6.29 7.70
N PHE A 168 2.81 -7.17 8.68
CA PHE A 168 4.06 -7.80 9.05
C PHE A 168 3.85 -9.30 9.22
N GLY A 169 4.42 -10.10 8.33
CA GLY A 169 4.31 -11.56 8.41
C GLY A 169 4.15 -12.23 7.05
N ALA A 170 3.32 -13.28 6.98
CA ALA A 170 3.14 -14.07 5.79
C ALA A 170 1.68 -14.38 5.50
N GLY A 171 1.30 -14.24 4.23
CA GLY A 171 -0.03 -14.61 3.76
C GLY A 171 -1.19 -13.76 4.31
N ASN A 172 -0.93 -12.56 4.80
CA ASN A 172 -1.97 -11.66 5.28
C ASN A 172 -2.58 -10.84 4.14
N GLU A 173 -3.84 -10.50 4.26
CA GLU A 173 -4.57 -9.69 3.28
C GLU A 173 -5.40 -8.60 3.95
N ILE A 174 -5.26 -7.37 3.49
CA ILE A 174 -6.11 -6.23 3.88
C ILE A 174 -6.70 -5.63 2.63
N THR A 175 -8.03 -5.64 2.53
CA THR A 175 -8.76 -5.11 1.38
C THR A 175 -9.79 -4.09 1.82
N ASN A 176 -10.03 -3.08 0.98
CA ASN A 176 -11.06 -2.06 1.18
C ASN A 176 -11.00 -1.35 2.55
N SER A 177 -9.82 -1.28 3.14
CA SER A 177 -9.55 -0.54 4.38
C SER A 177 -9.05 0.86 4.01
N ILE A 178 -9.98 1.73 3.68
CA ILE A 178 -9.67 3.01 3.06
C ILE A 178 -10.55 4.14 3.60
N THR A 179 -9.92 5.28 3.82
CA THR A 179 -10.60 6.56 4.01
C THR A 179 -9.83 7.66 3.28
N SER A 180 -10.42 8.84 3.18
CA SER A 180 -9.73 9.98 2.59
C SER A 180 -8.46 10.31 3.36
N ILE A 181 -7.35 10.37 2.66
CA ILE A 181 -6.04 10.81 3.18
C ILE A 181 -5.39 11.71 2.14
N SER A 182 -4.91 12.87 2.55
CA SER A 182 -4.23 13.78 1.64
C SER A 182 -2.78 13.35 1.46
N ALA A 183 -2.42 12.90 0.27
CA ALA A 183 -1.02 12.83 -0.11
C ALA A 183 -0.45 14.25 -0.21
N PRO A 184 0.83 14.47 0.13
CA PRO A 184 1.45 15.75 -0.08
C PRO A 184 1.34 16.20 -1.55
N SER A 185 0.95 17.45 -1.78
CA SER A 185 1.06 18.01 -3.11
C SER A 185 2.54 18.24 -3.42
N GLY A 186 2.95 17.92 -4.65
CA GLY A 186 4.33 17.94 -5.05
C GLY A 186 5.00 19.31 -5.16
N ASN A 187 4.44 20.35 -4.56
CA ASN A 187 5.00 21.71 -4.63
C ASN A 187 6.13 21.96 -3.62
N SER A 188 6.33 21.05 -2.67
CA SER A 188 7.45 21.17 -1.74
C SER A 188 8.64 20.36 -2.23
N THR A 189 9.79 20.98 -2.28
CA THR A 189 11.08 20.35 -2.56
C THR A 189 11.78 19.85 -1.30
N SER A 190 11.21 20.14 -0.15
CA SER A 190 11.76 19.76 1.15
C SER A 190 11.25 18.39 1.59
N ALA A 191 12.14 17.45 1.80
CA ALA A 191 11.81 16.15 2.37
C ALA A 191 11.12 16.28 3.74
N LYS A 192 11.53 17.28 4.51
CA LYS A 192 10.91 17.57 5.81
C LYS A 192 9.43 17.95 5.65
N ASP A 193 9.14 18.87 4.75
CA ASP A 193 7.77 19.36 4.55
C ASP A 193 6.85 18.28 4.00
N LEU A 194 7.35 17.45 3.08
CA LEU A 194 6.63 16.30 2.56
C LEU A 194 6.34 15.29 3.68
N ALA A 195 7.33 15.00 4.50
CA ALA A 195 7.17 14.08 5.63
C ALA A 195 6.21 14.62 6.69
N ASP A 196 6.32 15.89 7.04
CA ASP A 196 5.43 16.54 8.01
C ASP A 196 3.98 16.57 7.50
N THR A 197 3.77 16.84 6.23
CA THR A 197 2.45 16.81 5.60
C THR A 197 1.84 15.43 5.62
N LEU A 198 2.59 14.41 5.22
CA LEU A 198 2.10 13.01 5.25
C LEU A 198 1.84 12.54 6.68
N ARG A 199 2.76 12.85 7.59
CA ARG A 199 2.60 12.49 9.02
C ARG A 199 1.34 13.13 9.61
N ALA A 200 1.10 14.39 9.33
CA ALA A 200 -0.11 15.07 9.77
C ALA A 200 -1.39 14.46 9.16
N ALA A 201 -1.35 14.07 7.90
CA ALA A 201 -2.46 13.42 7.23
C ALA A 201 -2.77 12.04 7.85
N VAL A 202 -1.77 11.23 8.11
CA VAL A 202 -1.93 9.91 8.76
C VAL A 202 -2.38 10.06 10.21
N LYS A 203 -1.86 11.05 10.92
CA LYS A 203 -2.22 11.29 12.34
C LYS A 203 -3.65 11.75 12.52
N ARG A 204 -4.23 12.42 11.56
CA ARG A 204 -5.64 12.82 11.64
C ARG A 204 -6.50 11.57 11.75
N SER A 205 -7.15 11.38 12.87
CA SER A 205 -7.89 10.17 13.23
C SER A 205 -9.01 9.79 12.26
N LYS A 206 -9.39 10.69 11.38
CA LYS A 206 -10.39 10.47 10.32
C LYS A 206 -9.77 10.06 8.99
N SER A 207 -8.46 10.03 8.90
CA SER A 207 -7.72 9.77 7.66
C SER A 207 -7.14 8.36 7.65
N GLY A 208 -7.25 7.71 6.51
CA GLY A 208 -6.71 6.38 6.30
C GLY A 208 -7.53 5.23 6.89
N GLY A 209 -7.53 4.10 6.22
CA GLY A 209 -8.13 2.87 6.71
C GLY A 209 -7.45 2.35 7.96
N ALA A 210 -6.12 2.51 8.03
CA ALA A 210 -5.30 2.26 9.21
C ALA A 210 -5.56 0.90 9.87
N THR A 211 -5.70 -0.13 9.05
CA THR A 211 -5.79 -1.51 9.52
C THR A 211 -4.40 -2.12 9.58
N LEU A 212 -4.11 -2.86 10.61
CA LEU A 212 -2.87 -3.61 10.71
C LEU A 212 -3.15 -5.11 10.87
N ALA A 213 -2.29 -5.92 10.24
CA ALA A 213 -2.28 -7.37 10.38
C ALA A 213 -0.84 -7.84 10.64
N ILE A 214 -0.63 -8.45 11.79
CA ILE A 214 0.65 -8.98 12.22
C ILE A 214 0.52 -10.47 12.48
N GLY A 215 1.31 -11.27 11.78
CA GLY A 215 1.30 -12.72 11.90
C GLY A 215 1.13 -13.43 10.56
N GLY A 216 0.26 -14.40 10.49
CA GLY A 216 0.09 -15.23 9.29
C GLY A 216 -1.36 -15.49 8.91
N GLY A 217 -1.66 -15.42 7.62
CA GLY A 217 -2.97 -15.79 7.09
C GLY A 217 -4.16 -14.96 7.61
N ASN A 218 -3.94 -13.79 8.16
CA ASN A 218 -5.02 -12.93 8.63
C ASN A 218 -5.68 -12.20 7.45
N LYS A 219 -6.98 -11.97 7.54
CA LYS A 219 -7.75 -11.29 6.52
C LYS A 219 -8.61 -10.18 7.12
N ALA A 220 -8.52 -8.99 6.55
CA ALA A 220 -9.39 -7.87 6.85
C ALA A 220 -10.04 -7.36 5.56
N ASP A 221 -11.35 -7.20 5.56
CA ASP A 221 -12.09 -6.65 4.42
C ASP A 221 -13.14 -5.64 4.91
N TYR A 222 -13.16 -4.47 4.31
CA TYR A 222 -14.00 -3.35 4.77
C TYR A 222 -13.82 -3.08 6.27
N THR A 223 -12.58 -2.90 6.67
CA THR A 223 -12.22 -2.53 8.05
C THR A 223 -11.62 -1.13 8.09
N GLN A 224 -11.67 -0.48 9.23
CA GLN A 224 -10.94 0.74 9.50
C GLN A 224 -10.44 0.74 10.93
N LYS A 225 -9.24 1.29 11.15
CA LYS A 225 -8.66 1.41 12.50
C LYS A 225 -8.81 0.12 13.31
N THR A 226 -8.46 -0.98 12.66
CA THR A 226 -8.61 -2.34 13.19
C THR A 226 -7.24 -2.98 13.28
N SER A 227 -6.98 -3.64 14.39
CA SER A 227 -5.74 -4.33 14.69
C SER A 227 -5.98 -5.83 14.76
N ILE A 228 -5.22 -6.61 14.00
CA ILE A 228 -5.28 -8.07 13.99
C ILE A 228 -3.88 -8.61 14.27
N ILE A 229 -3.71 -9.37 15.33
CA ILE A 229 -2.45 -9.99 15.72
C ILE A 229 -2.66 -11.47 15.95
N GLY A 230 -1.94 -12.29 15.22
CA GLY A 230 -2.00 -13.75 15.36
C GLY A 230 -2.09 -14.47 14.02
N VAL A 231 -2.82 -15.57 13.97
CA VAL A 231 -2.89 -16.44 12.80
C VAL A 231 -4.33 -16.77 12.41
N ASN A 232 -4.61 -16.65 11.12
CA ASN A 232 -5.89 -17.03 10.54
C ASN A 232 -7.11 -16.35 11.19
N ASN A 233 -6.97 -15.09 11.54
CA ASN A 233 -8.10 -14.28 11.99
C ASN A 233 -8.75 -13.57 10.80
N THR A 234 -10.06 -13.46 10.81
CA THR A 234 -10.83 -12.77 9.74
C THR A 234 -11.74 -11.72 10.35
N VAL A 235 -11.65 -10.50 9.85
CA VAL A 235 -12.54 -9.39 10.22
C VAL A 235 -13.15 -8.81 8.96
N THR A 236 -14.47 -8.77 8.89
CA THR A 236 -15.21 -8.31 7.72
C THR A 236 -16.25 -7.26 8.09
N GLY A 237 -16.28 -6.18 7.36
CA GLY A 237 -17.36 -5.20 7.36
C GLY A 237 -18.05 -5.15 6.00
N THR A 238 -18.75 -4.05 5.72
CA THR A 238 -19.34 -3.79 4.41
C THR A 238 -18.94 -2.41 3.88
N SER A 239 -19.15 -2.18 2.61
CA SER A 239 -18.85 -0.90 1.96
C SER A 239 -19.58 0.28 2.62
N GLY A 240 -20.83 0.10 3.00
CA GLY A 240 -21.64 1.15 3.67
C GLY A 240 -21.44 1.23 5.19
N SER A 241 -20.86 0.18 5.79
CA SER A 241 -20.64 0.09 7.23
C SER A 241 -19.37 -0.70 7.52
N PRO A 242 -18.20 -0.09 7.39
CA PRO A 242 -16.94 -0.76 7.73
C PRO A 242 -16.90 -1.15 9.20
N SER A 243 -16.27 -2.28 9.49
CA SER A 243 -15.94 -2.67 10.87
C SER A 243 -14.79 -1.81 11.38
N THR A 244 -15.02 -1.05 12.45
CA THR A 244 -14.12 0.04 12.86
C THR A 244 -13.78 -0.03 14.34
N TYR A 245 -12.55 0.35 14.70
CA TYR A 245 -12.04 0.40 16.08
C TYR A 245 -12.03 -0.95 16.78
N ASN A 246 -11.58 -1.99 16.08
CA ASN A 246 -11.53 -3.34 16.64
C ASN A 246 -10.10 -3.78 16.96
N SER A 247 -9.97 -4.67 17.90
CA SER A 247 -8.71 -5.33 18.26
C SER A 247 -8.93 -6.83 18.40
N ILE A 248 -8.29 -7.62 17.54
CA ILE A 248 -8.39 -9.07 17.53
C ILE A 248 -6.99 -9.63 17.75
N THR A 249 -6.82 -10.40 18.81
CA THR A 249 -5.56 -11.07 19.13
C THR A 249 -5.80 -12.54 19.38
N GLY A 250 -5.13 -13.39 18.62
CA GLY A 250 -5.22 -14.85 18.79
C GLY A 250 -5.29 -15.61 17.47
N TYR A 251 -6.05 -16.69 17.45
CA TYR A 251 -6.04 -17.68 16.38
C TYR A 251 -7.45 -18.07 15.94
N ASN A 252 -7.65 -18.13 14.64
CA ASN A 252 -8.90 -18.62 14.05
C ASN A 252 -10.16 -17.87 14.53
N ASN A 253 -10.02 -16.61 14.90
CA ASN A 253 -11.18 -15.79 15.23
C ASN A 253 -11.83 -15.26 13.95
N THR A 254 -13.15 -15.22 13.96
CA THR A 254 -13.96 -14.62 12.88
C THR A 254 -14.85 -13.55 13.46
N ALA A 255 -14.80 -12.36 12.89
CA ALA A 255 -15.63 -11.25 13.33
C ALA A 255 -16.25 -10.55 12.11
N THR A 256 -17.56 -10.31 12.16
CA THR A 256 -18.30 -9.71 11.05
C THR A 256 -19.22 -8.59 11.57
N ASN A 257 -19.14 -7.44 10.93
CA ASN A 257 -19.93 -6.25 11.30
C ASN A 257 -19.77 -5.92 12.79
N ILE A 258 -18.55 -5.67 13.19
CA ILE A 258 -18.21 -5.33 14.58
C ILE A 258 -17.63 -3.91 14.66
N ASN A 259 -17.91 -3.22 15.75
CA ASN A 259 -17.33 -1.92 16.03
C ASN A 259 -16.99 -1.79 17.51
N HIS A 260 -15.81 -1.23 17.82
CA HIS A 260 -15.33 -1.11 19.19
C HIS A 260 -15.34 -2.45 19.93
N VAL A 261 -14.93 -3.52 19.26
CA VAL A 261 -14.87 -4.87 19.82
C VAL A 261 -13.43 -5.30 20.02
N SER A 262 -13.15 -5.88 21.18
CA SER A 262 -11.88 -6.49 21.51
C SER A 262 -12.05 -7.98 21.74
N VAL A 263 -11.24 -8.79 21.06
CA VAL A 263 -11.22 -10.25 21.18
C VAL A 263 -9.80 -10.69 21.51
N ILE A 264 -9.63 -11.45 22.56
CA ILE A 264 -8.38 -12.13 22.90
C ILE A 264 -8.70 -13.61 23.12
N GLY A 265 -8.16 -14.46 22.28
CA GLY A 265 -8.37 -15.91 22.36
C GLY A 265 -8.43 -16.57 20.99
N SER A 266 -9.04 -17.73 20.94
CA SER A 266 -9.06 -18.55 19.74
C SER A 266 -10.45 -19.07 19.38
N GLU A 267 -10.69 -19.23 18.10
CA GLU A 267 -11.93 -19.84 17.57
C GLU A 267 -13.22 -19.10 18.00
N ASN A 268 -13.12 -17.81 18.29
CA ASN A 268 -14.29 -16.99 18.61
C ASN A 268 -14.99 -16.55 17.32
N ASN A 269 -16.30 -16.45 17.38
CA ASN A 269 -17.13 -15.92 16.29
C ASN A 269 -18.01 -14.80 16.83
N VAL A 270 -17.76 -13.57 16.39
CA VAL A 270 -18.48 -12.37 16.86
C VAL A 270 -19.14 -11.69 15.67
N THR A 271 -20.46 -11.53 15.72
CA THR A 271 -21.23 -10.98 14.61
C THR A 271 -22.19 -9.89 15.08
N ASN A 272 -22.31 -8.81 14.30
CA ASN A 272 -23.27 -7.73 14.53
C ASN A 272 -23.23 -7.20 15.96
N THR A 273 -22.04 -6.86 16.43
CA THR A 273 -21.82 -6.52 17.85
C THR A 273 -21.02 -5.23 17.96
N ASN A 274 -21.41 -4.36 18.88
CA ASN A 274 -20.74 -3.11 19.17
C ASN A 274 -20.31 -3.03 20.64
N GLY A 275 -19.10 -2.53 20.90
CA GLY A 275 -18.62 -2.22 22.23
C GLY A 275 -18.45 -3.45 23.15
N ALA A 276 -18.15 -4.61 22.61
CA ALA A 276 -18.00 -5.83 23.39
C ALA A 276 -16.53 -6.19 23.65
N VAL A 277 -16.29 -6.92 24.72
CA VAL A 277 -15.01 -7.53 25.06
C VAL A 277 -15.17 -9.03 25.22
N VAL A 278 -14.33 -9.80 24.52
CA VAL A 278 -14.28 -11.25 24.58
C VAL A 278 -12.87 -11.67 24.99
N PHE A 279 -12.78 -12.41 26.09
CA PHE A 279 -11.52 -12.97 26.57
C PHE A 279 -11.73 -14.47 26.85
N GLY A 280 -11.32 -15.29 25.92
CA GLY A 280 -11.49 -16.75 26.00
C GLY A 280 -11.54 -17.41 24.63
N ASP A 281 -11.92 -18.65 24.59
CA ASP A 281 -11.96 -19.46 23.37
C ASP A 281 -13.35 -19.96 23.05
N LYS A 282 -13.62 -20.21 21.76
CA LYS A 282 -14.82 -20.86 21.23
C LYS A 282 -16.12 -20.16 21.63
N ARG A 283 -16.07 -18.83 21.74
CA ARG A 283 -17.27 -18.03 22.04
C ARG A 283 -17.97 -17.62 20.75
N THR A 284 -19.28 -17.71 20.75
CA THR A 284 -20.13 -17.19 19.70
C THR A 284 -21.02 -16.08 20.24
N LEU A 285 -20.88 -14.88 19.70
CA LEU A 285 -21.66 -13.72 20.07
C LEU A 285 -22.36 -13.17 18.83
N THR A 286 -23.65 -12.89 18.95
CA THR A 286 -24.44 -12.24 17.91
C THR A 286 -25.32 -11.17 18.52
N GLY A 287 -25.22 -9.94 18.02
CA GLY A 287 -25.99 -8.82 18.56
C GLY A 287 -25.73 -8.55 20.05
N ALA A 288 -24.51 -8.76 20.50
CA ALA A 288 -24.17 -8.73 21.94
C ALA A 288 -23.55 -7.39 22.35
N ASP A 289 -24.20 -6.29 22.00
CA ASP A 289 -23.71 -4.94 22.26
C ASP A 289 -23.43 -4.69 23.75
N GLY A 290 -22.27 -4.08 24.03
CA GLY A 290 -21.86 -3.73 25.39
C GLY A 290 -21.50 -4.91 26.28
N SER A 291 -21.39 -6.12 25.73
CA SER A 291 -21.16 -7.33 26.51
C SER A 291 -19.68 -7.48 26.91
N VAL A 292 -19.46 -8.02 28.10
CA VAL A 292 -18.16 -8.51 28.58
C VAL A 292 -18.26 -10.00 28.77
N VAL A 293 -17.49 -10.77 28.02
CA VAL A 293 -17.47 -12.23 28.07
C VAL A 293 -16.07 -12.69 28.45
N ILE A 294 -15.95 -13.36 29.56
CA ILE A 294 -14.69 -13.91 30.07
C ILE A 294 -14.86 -15.41 30.28
N GLY A 295 -13.89 -16.17 29.78
CA GLY A 295 -13.87 -17.62 29.86
C GLY A 295 -14.19 -18.30 28.54
N SER A 296 -13.80 -19.56 28.43
CA SER A 296 -13.95 -20.35 27.22
C SER A 296 -15.27 -21.14 27.22
N SER A 297 -15.84 -21.32 26.02
CA SER A 297 -16.92 -22.27 25.84
C SER A 297 -16.35 -23.68 25.83
N GLN A 298 -16.88 -24.56 26.65
CA GLN A 298 -16.54 -25.97 26.55
C GLN A 298 -17.25 -26.56 25.33
N ALA A 299 -16.54 -27.37 24.56
CA ALA A 299 -17.21 -28.21 23.60
C ALA A 299 -18.19 -29.09 24.37
N GLY A 300 -19.45 -29.08 23.99
CA GLY A 300 -20.43 -29.99 24.58
C GLY A 300 -19.94 -31.42 24.41
N THR A 301 -19.91 -32.12 25.50
CA THR A 301 -19.69 -33.58 25.50
C THR A 301 -20.90 -34.26 24.91
#